data_414b3ce5fd2777217462c3a65d754a2e
#
_entry.id   414b3ce5fd2777217462c3a65d754a2e
#
_cell.length_a   1.000
_cell.length_b   1.000
_cell.length_c   1.000
_cell.angle_alpha   90.00
_cell.angle_beta   90.00
_cell.angle_gamma   90.00
#
_symmetry.space_group_name_H-M   'P 1'
#
loop_
_entity.id
_entity.type
_entity.pdbx_description
1 polymer ?
#
loop_
_entity_poly.entity_id
_entity_poly.type
_entity_poly.pdbx_seq_one_letter_code
_entity_poly.pdbx_strand_id
1 'polypeptide(L)'
;MQHSHISRRSVLAGAAGLAAGAAGLGVGRASATPRVATAADRFTAITHVTVIDATGAPAQRDMTVLLRGDRILAVEPSRRVGVPPGAQVVDGRGKFLIPGLANMHNHTFDGELIEPPLNIANGITTVREMSANADVTQWRREIAAGTRLGPRYTIGSPIVDGSPSLWEGLGAPYIAVATPAEGRATVRAQKDAGADFVKVYTRLSRASFFAIADEARRQRIPFLGHVSDFVQLTEASDAGLASVEHLFQVFYDLSSREDELRRAITSVPIAGGEYNGWLNKMHPYEYAAARSVDRHKAAGVFARLARNRTRVTPTLVLHTFTDLPGDTPLTDPRYAYVPAATQGFWQFALELIYLNGRTPEQDARGREIYERRLRLVYDLDRAGVPLLAGTDNGTAYLVPGFSLHDELARLAQAGLTNMRVLQTATLEPARYLGARDRGTIERGNVADLVLLDADPLRDIRNTTRINSVVVRGEVIDPAARQRMLDDVRQAAAAQPPAPAPVAARCPC
;
A
#
# COMPACT_ATOMS: atom_id res chain seq x y z
N MET A 1 7.48 -58.21 6.12
CA MET A 1 6.20 -58.87 6.37
C MET A 1 5.12 -57.96 5.83
N GLN A 2 4.56 -58.45 4.72
CA GLN A 2 3.21 -58.40 4.17
C GLN A 2 2.59 -56.99 3.99
N HIS A 3 2.60 -56.47 2.83
CA HIS A 3 1.72 -56.55 1.63
C HIS A 3 0.20 -56.59 1.95
N SER A 4 -0.52 -55.56 1.49
CA SER A 4 -1.68 -55.84 0.61
C SER A 4 -2.09 -54.60 -0.17
N HIS A 5 -1.96 -54.73 -1.48
CA HIS A 5 -2.66 -53.94 -2.51
C HIS A 5 -4.14 -54.35 -2.53
N ILE A 6 -5.06 -53.45 -2.87
CA ILE A 6 -6.25 -53.77 -3.64
C ILE A 6 -6.55 -52.67 -4.64
N SER A 7 -6.80 -53.13 -5.86
CA SER A 7 -6.93 -52.44 -7.14
C SER A 7 -8.42 -52.29 -7.55
N ARG A 8 -8.65 -51.17 -8.25
CA ARG A 8 -9.48 -50.95 -9.47
C ARG A 8 -10.70 -51.80 -9.83
N ARG A 9 -11.66 -51.05 -10.41
CA ARG A 9 -12.57 -51.31 -11.55
C ARG A 9 -14.06 -51.51 -11.23
N SER A 10 -14.81 -50.51 -11.74
CA SER A 10 -15.79 -50.60 -12.88
C SER A 10 -17.04 -51.42 -12.64
N VAL A 11 -18.20 -50.86 -12.95
CA VAL A 11 -19.17 -51.41 -13.91
C VAL A 11 -20.24 -50.36 -14.27
N LEU A 12 -20.42 -50.20 -15.57
CA LEU A 12 -21.57 -49.60 -16.29
C LEU A 12 -22.73 -50.60 -16.40
N ALA A 13 -23.95 -50.08 -16.48
CA ALA A 13 -25.12 -50.55 -17.28
C ALA A 13 -26.38 -49.95 -16.64
N GLY A 14 -27.31 -49.23 -17.23
CA GLY A 14 -27.88 -49.44 -18.55
C GLY A 14 -29.31 -49.98 -18.40
N ALA A 15 -30.34 -49.14 -18.58
CA ALA A 15 -31.63 -49.60 -19.02
C ALA A 15 -32.48 -48.44 -19.58
N ALA A 16 -32.79 -48.54 -20.85
CA ALA A 16 -33.78 -47.74 -21.56
C ALA A 16 -35.19 -48.32 -21.31
N GLY A 17 -36.17 -47.46 -21.15
CA GLY A 17 -37.56 -47.81 -21.14
C GLY A 17 -38.39 -46.77 -21.89
N LEU A 18 -38.83 -47.17 -23.09
CA LEU A 18 -39.81 -46.44 -23.92
C LEU A 18 -41.23 -46.66 -23.37
N ALA A 19 -41.99 -45.62 -23.18
CA ALA A 19 -43.45 -45.68 -23.22
C ALA A 19 -44.00 -44.39 -23.86
N ALA A 20 -44.69 -44.59 -25.00
CA ALA A 20 -45.44 -43.57 -25.70
C ALA A 20 -46.86 -43.48 -25.07
N GLY A 21 -47.41 -42.28 -25.09
CA GLY A 21 -48.82 -42.12 -24.73
C GLY A 21 -49.30 -40.66 -24.62
N ALA A 22 -49.99 -40.19 -25.64
CA ALA A 22 -51.11 -39.24 -25.67
C ALA A 22 -50.86 -37.73 -25.52
N ALA A 23 -51.15 -37.03 -26.59
CA ALA A 23 -51.30 -35.59 -26.71
C ALA A 23 -52.41 -35.03 -25.80
N GLY A 24 -52.05 -34.00 -25.04
CA GLY A 24 -53.01 -33.08 -24.42
C GLY A 24 -52.52 -31.68 -24.59
N LEU A 25 -53.20 -30.90 -25.45
CA LEU A 25 -52.97 -29.46 -25.63
C LEU A 25 -53.42 -28.71 -24.37
N GLY A 26 -52.51 -28.52 -23.43
CA GLY A 26 -52.67 -27.62 -22.30
C GLY A 26 -51.78 -26.42 -22.50
N VAL A 27 -52.35 -25.25 -22.80
CA VAL A 27 -51.67 -23.95 -22.79
C VAL A 27 -51.32 -23.64 -21.32
N GLY A 28 -50.21 -24.21 -20.88
CA GLY A 28 -49.62 -23.90 -19.61
C GLY A 28 -48.88 -22.54 -19.71
N ARG A 29 -49.44 -21.51 -19.07
CA ARG A 29 -48.68 -20.31 -18.72
C ARG A 29 -47.46 -20.77 -17.94
N ALA A 30 -46.29 -20.67 -18.58
CA ALA A 30 -45.01 -20.80 -17.89
C ALA A 30 -44.93 -19.70 -16.84
N SER A 31 -45.19 -20.05 -15.58
CA SER A 31 -44.83 -19.22 -14.44
C SER A 31 -43.33 -19.14 -14.43
N ALA A 32 -42.77 -18.01 -14.91
CA ALA A 32 -41.35 -17.73 -14.77
C ALA A 32 -41.07 -17.69 -13.25
N THR A 33 -40.43 -18.71 -12.73
CA THR A 33 -39.83 -18.69 -11.38
C THR A 33 -38.94 -17.45 -11.32
N PRO A 34 -39.11 -16.56 -10.34
CA PRO A 34 -38.25 -15.41 -10.21
C PRO A 34 -36.81 -15.90 -10.06
N ARG A 35 -35.98 -15.60 -11.03
CA ARG A 35 -34.54 -15.89 -10.97
C ARG A 35 -34.01 -15.07 -9.81
N VAL A 36 -33.51 -15.70 -8.76
CA VAL A 36 -32.77 -15.00 -7.70
C VAL A 36 -31.60 -14.31 -8.38
N ALA A 37 -31.61 -12.98 -8.40
CA ALA A 37 -30.56 -12.19 -9.03
C ALA A 37 -29.23 -12.56 -8.37
N THR A 38 -28.28 -13.04 -9.17
CA THR A 38 -26.92 -13.28 -8.69
C THR A 38 -26.27 -11.94 -8.36
N ALA A 39 -25.21 -11.90 -7.55
CA ALA A 39 -24.47 -10.66 -7.24
C ALA A 39 -24.04 -9.92 -8.54
N ALA A 40 -23.77 -10.67 -9.63
CA ALA A 40 -23.43 -10.16 -10.95
C ALA A 40 -24.59 -9.39 -11.64
N ASP A 41 -25.84 -9.59 -11.22
CA ASP A 41 -27.02 -8.96 -11.82
C ASP A 41 -27.54 -7.77 -11.02
N ARG A 42 -26.91 -7.43 -9.89
CA ARG A 42 -27.29 -6.23 -9.10
C ARG A 42 -26.84 -4.96 -9.77
N PHE A 43 -27.75 -4.00 -9.84
CA PHE A 43 -27.43 -2.63 -10.26
C PHE A 43 -27.35 -1.72 -9.05
N THR A 44 -26.34 -0.82 -9.06
CA THR A 44 -26.21 0.29 -8.12
C THR A 44 -26.05 1.57 -8.93
N ALA A 45 -26.79 2.60 -8.59
CA ALA A 45 -26.70 3.92 -9.23
C ALA A 45 -26.30 4.97 -8.20
N ILE A 46 -25.12 5.57 -8.36
CA ILE A 46 -24.69 6.77 -7.61
C ILE A 46 -25.11 7.96 -8.47
N THR A 47 -26.16 8.68 -8.02
CA THR A 47 -26.82 9.69 -8.84
C THR A 47 -26.45 11.11 -8.42
N HIS A 48 -26.45 12.07 -9.35
CA HIS A 48 -26.22 13.50 -9.10
C HIS A 48 -24.91 13.82 -8.37
N VAL A 49 -23.87 13.01 -8.60
CA VAL A 49 -22.56 13.16 -7.95
C VAL A 49 -21.59 14.01 -8.77
N THR A 50 -20.64 14.68 -8.12
CA THR A 50 -19.47 15.24 -8.80
C THR A 50 -18.40 14.16 -8.91
N VAL A 51 -18.06 13.74 -10.14
CA VAL A 51 -17.02 12.73 -10.41
C VAL A 51 -15.66 13.39 -10.56
N ILE A 52 -14.68 12.92 -9.82
CA ILE A 52 -13.25 13.23 -9.93
C ILE A 52 -12.56 11.94 -10.32
N ASP A 53 -12.35 11.73 -11.60
CA ASP A 53 -11.92 10.45 -12.17
C ASP A 53 -10.43 10.12 -12.00
N ALA A 54 -9.66 11.04 -11.42
CA ALA A 54 -8.21 10.99 -11.23
C ALA A 54 -7.37 10.95 -12.53
N THR A 55 -7.96 11.14 -13.70
CA THR A 55 -7.20 11.22 -14.98
C THR A 55 -6.39 12.51 -15.10
N GLY A 56 -6.76 13.54 -14.37
CA GLY A 56 -6.28 14.92 -14.48
C GLY A 56 -7.28 15.82 -15.21
N ALA A 57 -8.38 15.27 -15.72
CA ALA A 57 -9.48 16.04 -16.28
C ALA A 57 -10.22 16.84 -15.17
N PRO A 58 -10.92 17.93 -15.55
CA PRO A 58 -11.76 18.68 -14.61
C PRO A 58 -12.86 17.80 -14.00
N ALA A 59 -13.24 18.09 -12.74
CA ALA A 59 -14.33 17.41 -12.07
C ALA A 59 -15.65 17.56 -12.86
N GLN A 60 -16.36 16.45 -13.05
CA GLN A 60 -17.60 16.36 -13.82
C GLN A 60 -18.79 16.43 -12.87
N ARG A 61 -19.60 17.48 -12.99
CA ARG A 61 -20.73 17.71 -12.11
C ARG A 61 -22.00 17.01 -12.60
N ASP A 62 -22.92 16.73 -11.68
CA ASP A 62 -24.23 16.13 -11.92
C ASP A 62 -24.17 14.87 -12.78
N MET A 63 -23.30 13.96 -12.39
CA MET A 63 -23.09 12.67 -13.07
C MET A 63 -23.87 11.56 -12.35
N THR A 64 -24.25 10.55 -13.12
CA THR A 64 -24.68 9.25 -12.58
C THR A 64 -23.63 8.20 -12.96
N VAL A 65 -23.14 7.50 -11.94
CA VAL A 65 -22.28 6.33 -12.10
C VAL A 65 -23.13 5.10 -11.86
N LEU A 66 -23.35 4.32 -12.93
CA LEU A 66 -24.12 3.09 -12.89
C LEU A 66 -23.16 1.91 -12.79
N LEU A 67 -23.39 1.05 -11.79
CA LEU A 67 -22.64 -0.17 -11.56
C LEU A 67 -23.49 -1.38 -11.90
N ARG A 68 -22.86 -2.43 -12.41
CA ARG A 68 -23.44 -3.78 -12.54
C ARG A 68 -22.46 -4.79 -11.94
N GLY A 69 -22.89 -5.46 -10.86
CA GLY A 69 -21.98 -6.29 -10.09
C GLY A 69 -20.76 -5.49 -9.62
N ASP A 70 -19.56 -5.97 -9.92
CA ASP A 70 -18.30 -5.36 -9.53
C ASP A 70 -17.74 -4.33 -10.54
N ARG A 71 -18.50 -3.97 -11.60
CA ARG A 71 -18.03 -3.13 -12.71
C ARG A 71 -18.81 -1.83 -12.88
N ILE A 72 -18.10 -0.79 -13.26
CA ILE A 72 -18.68 0.47 -13.73
C ILE A 72 -19.27 0.25 -15.13
N LEU A 73 -20.58 0.33 -15.25
CA LEU A 73 -21.30 0.16 -16.52
C LEU A 73 -21.36 1.46 -17.32
N ALA A 74 -21.57 2.59 -16.64
CA ALA A 74 -21.66 3.91 -17.27
C ALA A 74 -21.24 5.03 -16.30
N VAL A 75 -20.67 6.09 -16.86
CA VAL A 75 -20.38 7.36 -16.19
C VAL A 75 -20.92 8.45 -17.14
N GLU A 76 -22.08 9.00 -16.83
CA GLU A 76 -22.80 9.88 -17.77
C GLU A 76 -23.51 11.03 -17.02
N PRO A 77 -23.80 12.15 -17.67
CA PRO A 77 -24.66 13.18 -17.10
C PRO A 77 -25.99 12.59 -16.61
N SER A 78 -26.44 12.95 -15.41
CA SER A 78 -27.62 12.33 -14.75
C SER A 78 -28.89 12.39 -15.61
N ARG A 79 -29.05 13.43 -16.43
CA ARG A 79 -30.18 13.55 -17.36
C ARG A 79 -30.18 12.53 -18.52
N ARG A 80 -29.06 11.82 -18.72
CA ARG A 80 -28.90 10.85 -19.83
C ARG A 80 -28.98 9.39 -19.39
N VAL A 81 -28.97 9.13 -18.09
CA VAL A 81 -28.96 7.77 -17.53
C VAL A 81 -30.30 7.47 -16.88
N GLY A 82 -30.99 6.47 -17.40
CA GLY A 82 -32.11 5.84 -16.69
C GLY A 82 -31.59 4.90 -15.62
N VAL A 83 -32.08 5.06 -14.39
CA VAL A 83 -31.78 4.12 -13.29
C VAL A 83 -32.61 2.85 -13.52
N PRO A 84 -32.01 1.65 -13.62
CA PRO A 84 -32.75 0.41 -13.82
C PRO A 84 -33.73 0.16 -12.66
N PRO A 85 -34.92 -0.40 -12.92
CA PRO A 85 -35.84 -0.81 -11.86
C PRO A 85 -35.16 -1.80 -10.89
N GLY A 86 -35.32 -1.58 -9.60
CA GLY A 86 -34.71 -2.41 -8.53
C GLY A 86 -33.24 -2.15 -8.27
N ALA A 87 -32.61 -1.16 -8.91
CA ALA A 87 -31.26 -0.75 -8.59
C ALA A 87 -31.19 -0.12 -7.18
N GLN A 88 -30.11 -0.40 -6.47
CA GLN A 88 -29.78 0.35 -5.26
C GLN A 88 -29.38 1.79 -5.66
N VAL A 89 -30.07 2.78 -5.09
CA VAL A 89 -29.78 4.19 -5.40
C VAL A 89 -29.03 4.83 -4.24
N VAL A 90 -27.89 5.45 -4.55
CA VAL A 90 -27.09 6.29 -3.64
C VAL A 90 -27.20 7.73 -4.11
N ASP A 91 -27.73 8.61 -3.26
CA ASP A 91 -27.82 10.04 -3.58
C ASP A 91 -26.47 10.74 -3.39
N GLY A 92 -25.91 11.18 -4.51
CA GLY A 92 -24.61 11.87 -4.57
C GLY A 92 -24.72 13.40 -4.60
N ARG A 93 -25.90 14.00 -4.40
CA ARG A 93 -26.05 15.46 -4.40
C ARG A 93 -25.15 16.13 -3.37
N GLY A 94 -24.35 17.10 -3.83
CA GLY A 94 -23.36 17.80 -3.00
C GLY A 94 -22.13 16.98 -2.61
N LYS A 95 -22.00 15.75 -3.13
CA LYS A 95 -20.90 14.83 -2.83
C LYS A 95 -19.94 14.68 -4.00
N PHE A 96 -18.77 14.11 -3.71
CA PHE A 96 -17.66 13.93 -4.63
C PHE A 96 -17.26 12.47 -4.68
N LEU A 97 -17.16 11.91 -5.85
CA LEU A 97 -16.78 10.51 -6.08
C LEU A 97 -15.36 10.45 -6.63
N ILE A 98 -14.50 9.71 -5.94
CA ILE A 98 -13.12 9.43 -6.34
C ILE A 98 -12.90 7.92 -6.49
N PRO A 99 -11.86 7.46 -7.21
CA PRO A 99 -11.45 6.05 -7.18
C PRO A 99 -11.06 5.63 -5.75
N GLY A 100 -11.17 4.34 -5.47
CA GLY A 100 -10.64 3.75 -4.24
C GLY A 100 -9.15 4.02 -4.10
N LEU A 101 -8.71 4.33 -2.89
CA LEU A 101 -7.33 4.71 -2.57
C LEU A 101 -6.43 3.47 -2.47
N ALA A 102 -5.14 3.67 -2.70
CA ALA A 102 -4.09 2.67 -2.56
C ALA A 102 -3.02 3.14 -1.58
N ASN A 103 -2.67 2.29 -0.60
CA ASN A 103 -1.50 2.45 0.25
C ASN A 103 -0.36 1.60 -0.32
N MET A 104 0.69 2.26 -0.85
CA MET A 104 1.77 1.58 -1.56
C MET A 104 2.99 1.27 -0.68
N HIS A 105 2.87 1.44 0.64
CA HIS A 105 3.85 0.99 1.62
C HIS A 105 3.16 0.73 2.95
N ASN A 106 2.98 -0.53 3.27
CA ASN A 106 2.27 -0.97 4.46
C ASN A 106 2.96 -2.19 5.09
N HIS A 107 2.95 -2.25 6.40
CA HIS A 107 3.27 -3.43 7.19
C HIS A 107 2.10 -3.75 8.11
N THR A 108 1.60 -4.96 8.04
CA THR A 108 0.40 -5.42 8.78
C THR A 108 0.81 -6.09 10.09
N PHE A 109 0.26 -5.61 11.21
CA PHE A 109 0.57 -6.12 12.56
C PHE A 109 -0.64 -6.46 13.41
N ASP A 110 -1.74 -5.71 13.28
CA ASP A 110 -2.83 -5.72 14.27
C ASP A 110 -3.94 -6.76 14.00
N GLY A 111 -3.77 -7.60 12.99
CA GLY A 111 -4.65 -8.74 12.73
C GLY A 111 -5.90 -8.42 11.92
N GLU A 112 -6.64 -9.49 11.65
CA GLU A 112 -7.73 -9.54 10.67
C GLU A 112 -8.98 -8.73 11.03
N LEU A 113 -9.23 -8.52 12.33
CA LEU A 113 -10.38 -7.77 12.82
C LEU A 113 -10.11 -6.25 12.84
N ILE A 114 -8.88 -5.84 12.59
CA ILE A 114 -8.46 -4.44 12.68
C ILE A 114 -8.06 -3.89 11.31
N GLU A 115 -7.01 -4.43 10.70
CA GLU A 115 -6.41 -3.78 9.54
C GLU A 115 -7.24 -3.86 8.25
N PRO A 116 -7.77 -5.01 7.81
CA PRO A 116 -8.59 -5.05 6.61
C PRO A 116 -9.84 -4.17 6.69
N PRO A 117 -10.66 -4.22 7.77
CA PRO A 117 -11.83 -3.36 7.88
C PRO A 117 -11.46 -1.88 8.05
N LEU A 118 -10.37 -1.56 8.76
CA LEU A 118 -9.93 -0.19 8.97
C LEU A 118 -9.46 0.46 7.66
N ASN A 119 -8.74 -0.29 6.82
CA ASN A 119 -8.38 0.16 5.48
C ASN A 119 -9.62 0.48 4.64
N ILE A 120 -10.59 -0.44 4.59
CA ILE A 120 -11.84 -0.24 3.83
C ILE A 120 -12.64 0.95 4.37
N ALA A 121 -12.80 1.07 5.70
CA ALA A 121 -13.50 2.21 6.31
C ALA A 121 -12.85 3.56 5.98
N ASN A 122 -11.56 3.57 5.67
CA ASN A 122 -10.81 4.76 5.22
C ASN A 122 -10.66 4.85 3.69
N GLY A 123 -11.45 4.09 2.92
CA GLY A 123 -11.49 4.17 1.46
C GLY A 123 -10.29 3.53 0.75
N ILE A 124 -9.46 2.78 1.47
CA ILE A 124 -8.27 2.10 0.91
C ILE A 124 -8.70 0.73 0.40
N THR A 125 -8.69 0.57 -0.91
CA THR A 125 -9.13 -0.66 -1.60
C THR A 125 -7.96 -1.47 -2.18
N THR A 126 -6.75 -0.95 -2.10
CA THR A 126 -5.51 -1.62 -2.53
C THR A 126 -4.39 -1.34 -1.54
N VAL A 127 -3.64 -2.38 -1.19
CA VAL A 127 -2.49 -2.30 -0.27
C VAL A 127 -1.31 -3.06 -0.87
N ARG A 128 -0.13 -2.43 -0.85
CA ARG A 128 1.14 -3.10 -1.09
C ARG A 128 1.79 -3.39 0.26
N GLU A 129 1.71 -4.66 0.65
CA GLU A 129 2.30 -5.19 1.87
C GLU A 129 3.80 -5.42 1.65
N MET A 130 4.63 -4.76 2.43
CA MET A 130 6.07 -4.66 2.18
C MET A 130 6.91 -5.75 2.83
N SER A 131 6.27 -6.67 3.56
CA SER A 131 6.93 -7.83 4.14
C SER A 131 6.04 -9.07 4.04
N ALA A 132 6.63 -10.23 3.82
CA ALA A 132 5.89 -11.48 3.79
C ALA A 132 5.17 -11.71 5.13
N ASN A 133 3.87 -11.96 5.04
CA ASN A 133 3.00 -12.20 6.17
C ASN A 133 2.01 -13.32 5.81
N ALA A 134 1.99 -14.40 6.60
CA ALA A 134 1.16 -15.56 6.34
C ALA A 134 -0.33 -15.23 6.40
N ASP A 135 -0.74 -14.41 7.40
CA ASP A 135 -2.13 -14.01 7.59
C ASP A 135 -2.61 -13.16 6.41
N VAL A 136 -1.83 -12.16 5.99
CA VAL A 136 -2.16 -11.33 4.82
C VAL A 136 -2.23 -12.17 3.54
N THR A 137 -1.39 -13.20 3.42
CA THR A 137 -1.44 -14.14 2.31
C THR A 137 -2.73 -14.97 2.32
N GLN A 138 -3.22 -15.35 3.49
CA GLN A 138 -4.53 -16.00 3.64
C GLN A 138 -5.65 -15.03 3.31
N TRP A 139 -5.65 -13.82 3.88
CA TRP A 139 -6.67 -12.80 3.62
C TRP A 139 -6.77 -12.46 2.13
N ARG A 140 -5.63 -12.34 1.44
CA ARG A 140 -5.61 -12.11 -0.01
C ARG A 140 -6.43 -13.18 -0.76
N ARG A 141 -6.28 -14.46 -0.39
CA ARG A 141 -7.05 -15.56 -1.00
C ARG A 141 -8.54 -15.46 -0.68
N GLU A 142 -8.89 -15.19 0.57
CA GLU A 142 -10.27 -15.06 1.03
C GLU A 142 -10.96 -13.84 0.39
N ILE A 143 -10.26 -12.70 0.29
CA ILE A 143 -10.75 -11.50 -0.38
C ILE A 143 -10.97 -11.75 -1.88
N ALA A 144 -10.04 -12.46 -2.53
CA ALA A 144 -10.20 -12.83 -3.94
C ALA A 144 -11.37 -13.80 -4.17
N ALA A 145 -11.64 -14.70 -3.21
CA ALA A 145 -12.78 -15.61 -3.22
C ALA A 145 -14.11 -14.93 -2.82
N GLY A 146 -14.09 -13.68 -2.34
CA GLY A 146 -15.28 -12.95 -1.88
C GLY A 146 -15.79 -13.39 -0.51
N THR A 147 -15.04 -14.20 0.24
CA THR A 147 -15.41 -14.69 1.59
C THR A 147 -14.97 -13.74 2.71
N ARG A 148 -14.14 -12.74 2.39
CA ARG A 148 -13.69 -11.69 3.31
C ARG A 148 -13.80 -10.32 2.63
N LEU A 149 -14.26 -9.34 3.38
CA LEU A 149 -14.16 -7.93 2.99
C LEU A 149 -12.77 -7.39 3.35
N GLY A 150 -12.11 -6.74 2.41
CA GLY A 150 -10.79 -6.15 2.60
C GLY A 150 -10.20 -5.59 1.31
N PRO A 151 -9.07 -4.88 1.39
CA PRO A 151 -8.37 -4.34 0.21
C PRO A 151 -7.71 -5.47 -0.59
N ARG A 152 -7.39 -5.20 -1.85
CA ARG A 152 -6.53 -6.09 -2.65
C ARG A 152 -5.10 -5.98 -2.17
N TYR A 153 -4.46 -7.10 -1.86
CA TYR A 153 -3.08 -7.12 -1.41
C TYR A 153 -2.12 -7.53 -2.53
N THR A 154 -1.01 -6.79 -2.66
CA THR A 154 0.22 -7.19 -3.34
C THR A 154 1.28 -7.38 -2.25
N ILE A 155 1.93 -8.56 -2.19
CA ILE A 155 2.69 -8.98 -1.00
C ILE A 155 4.16 -9.21 -1.38
N GLY A 156 5.08 -8.57 -0.65
CA GLY A 156 6.52 -8.71 -0.81
C GLY A 156 7.10 -9.97 -0.20
N SER A 157 8.38 -10.21 -0.49
CA SER A 157 9.21 -11.15 0.26
C SER A 157 9.43 -10.66 1.70
N PRO A 158 9.97 -11.50 2.62
CA PRO A 158 10.69 -10.98 3.77
C PRO A 158 11.72 -9.93 3.35
N ILE A 159 12.12 -9.07 4.29
CA ILE A 159 13.16 -8.06 4.05
C ILE A 159 14.47 -8.78 3.66
N VAL A 160 15.02 -8.50 2.48
CA VAL A 160 16.31 -9.07 2.02
C VAL A 160 17.39 -8.05 2.29
N ASP A 161 18.19 -8.31 3.31
CA ASP A 161 19.24 -7.39 3.78
C ASP A 161 20.64 -8.04 3.72
N GLY A 162 21.66 -7.24 4.02
CA GLY A 162 23.04 -7.73 4.13
C GLY A 162 23.25 -8.68 5.31
N SER A 163 24.46 -9.20 5.45
CA SER A 163 24.89 -9.97 6.61
C SER A 163 26.13 -9.27 7.23
N PRO A 164 26.04 -8.81 8.51
CA PRO A 164 24.88 -8.87 9.40
C PRO A 164 23.72 -7.99 8.95
N SER A 165 22.48 -8.36 9.32
CA SER A 165 21.28 -7.59 9.00
C SER A 165 20.95 -6.60 10.12
N LEU A 166 20.41 -5.44 9.74
CA LEU A 166 19.83 -4.48 10.70
C LEU A 166 18.64 -5.08 11.47
N TRP A 167 18.00 -6.11 10.94
CA TRP A 167 16.79 -6.75 11.49
C TRP A 167 17.06 -7.94 12.38
N GLU A 168 18.34 -8.30 12.59
CA GLU A 168 18.71 -9.46 13.40
C GLU A 168 18.21 -9.29 14.85
N GLY A 169 17.40 -10.25 15.31
CA GLY A 169 16.83 -10.24 16.67
C GLY A 169 15.68 -9.25 16.91
N LEU A 170 15.23 -8.48 15.90
CA LEU A 170 14.17 -7.45 16.06
C LEU A 170 12.76 -7.95 15.74
N GLY A 171 12.60 -9.25 15.43
CA GLY A 171 11.28 -9.88 15.28
C GLY A 171 10.59 -9.68 13.91
N ALA A 172 11.10 -8.82 13.02
CA ALA A 172 10.60 -8.71 11.65
C ALA A 172 11.12 -9.87 10.78
N PRO A 173 10.34 -10.40 9.84
CA PRO A 173 10.82 -11.41 8.90
C PRO A 173 11.90 -10.84 7.98
N TYR A 174 13.11 -11.38 8.03
CA TYR A 174 14.21 -10.98 7.16
C TYR A 174 14.98 -12.17 6.63
N ILE A 175 15.75 -11.96 5.54
CA ILE A 175 16.68 -12.90 4.96
C ILE A 175 18.03 -12.19 4.83
N ALA A 176 19.04 -12.67 5.57
CA ALA A 176 20.40 -12.16 5.47
C ALA A 176 21.08 -12.75 4.24
N VAL A 177 21.75 -11.92 3.45
CA VAL A 177 22.45 -12.28 2.22
C VAL A 177 23.89 -11.78 2.31
N ALA A 178 24.83 -12.73 2.46
CA ALA A 178 26.26 -12.43 2.53
C ALA A 178 26.92 -12.45 1.15
N THR A 179 26.41 -13.27 0.22
CA THR A 179 27.04 -13.53 -1.09
C THR A 179 26.08 -13.29 -2.26
N PRO A 180 26.62 -12.99 -3.46
CA PRO A 180 25.83 -12.92 -4.69
C PRO A 180 25.06 -14.22 -5.01
N ALA A 181 25.61 -15.39 -4.66
CA ALA A 181 24.96 -16.68 -4.89
C ALA A 181 23.71 -16.83 -4.01
N GLU A 182 23.80 -16.45 -2.73
CA GLU A 182 22.66 -16.42 -1.82
C GLU A 182 21.59 -15.43 -2.29
N GLY A 183 21.99 -14.23 -2.76
CA GLY A 183 21.06 -13.26 -3.34
C GLY A 183 20.24 -13.81 -4.49
N ARG A 184 20.88 -14.53 -5.44
CA ARG A 184 20.17 -15.20 -6.54
C ARG A 184 19.26 -16.33 -6.04
N ALA A 185 19.73 -17.13 -5.10
CA ALA A 185 18.93 -18.21 -4.52
C ALA A 185 17.69 -17.65 -3.80
N THR A 186 17.86 -16.56 -3.06
CA THR A 186 16.75 -15.85 -2.38
C THR A 186 15.68 -15.41 -3.36
N VAL A 187 16.05 -14.77 -4.48
CA VAL A 187 15.06 -14.34 -5.49
C VAL A 187 14.23 -15.51 -6.00
N ARG A 188 14.87 -16.64 -6.35
CA ARG A 188 14.17 -17.84 -6.81
C ARG A 188 13.23 -18.39 -5.74
N ALA A 189 13.74 -18.57 -4.52
CA ALA A 189 12.95 -19.10 -3.41
C ALA A 189 11.73 -18.23 -3.08
N GLN A 190 11.88 -16.90 -3.10
CA GLN A 190 10.76 -15.99 -2.81
C GLN A 190 9.72 -15.98 -3.93
N LYS A 191 10.15 -16.08 -5.20
CA LYS A 191 9.21 -16.25 -6.30
C LYS A 191 8.43 -17.55 -6.17
N ASP A 192 9.09 -18.65 -5.87
CA ASP A 192 8.47 -19.97 -5.70
C ASP A 192 7.51 -20.00 -4.49
N ALA A 193 7.81 -19.21 -3.45
CA ALA A 193 6.92 -18.99 -2.31
C ALA A 193 5.72 -18.08 -2.61
N GLY A 194 5.64 -17.51 -3.82
CA GLY A 194 4.48 -16.69 -4.26
C GLY A 194 4.55 -15.23 -3.88
N ALA A 195 5.74 -14.69 -3.57
CA ALA A 195 5.95 -13.26 -3.42
C ALA A 195 5.70 -12.54 -4.75
N ASP A 196 5.02 -11.39 -4.69
CA ASP A 196 4.77 -10.56 -5.87
C ASP A 196 6.00 -9.70 -6.24
N PHE A 197 6.88 -9.45 -5.27
CA PHE A 197 8.13 -8.70 -5.46
C PHE A 197 9.17 -9.07 -4.37
N VAL A 198 10.44 -8.77 -4.63
CA VAL A 198 11.54 -8.92 -3.67
C VAL A 198 11.80 -7.58 -2.99
N LYS A 199 11.68 -7.51 -1.64
CA LYS A 199 11.98 -6.33 -0.83
C LYS A 199 13.46 -6.30 -0.49
N VAL A 200 14.25 -5.44 -1.14
CA VAL A 200 15.68 -5.22 -0.83
C VAL A 200 15.85 -4.14 0.25
N TYR A 201 16.95 -4.26 1.00
CA TYR A 201 17.21 -3.38 2.12
C TYR A 201 18.64 -2.81 2.15
N THR A 202 18.94 -2.06 3.17
CA THR A 202 19.99 -1.05 3.28
C THR A 202 21.42 -1.60 3.28
N ARG A 203 21.67 -2.79 3.85
CA ARG A 203 23.03 -3.30 4.07
C ARG A 203 23.51 -4.35 3.06
N LEU A 204 22.73 -4.61 2.01
CA LEU A 204 23.19 -5.49 0.93
C LEU A 204 24.52 -5.01 0.35
N SER A 205 25.50 -5.90 0.24
CA SER A 205 26.72 -5.58 -0.50
C SER A 205 26.40 -5.21 -1.95
N ARG A 206 27.22 -4.37 -2.56
CA ARG A 206 27.05 -3.99 -3.98
C ARG A 206 26.92 -5.24 -4.88
N ALA A 207 27.77 -6.24 -4.68
CA ALA A 207 27.77 -7.46 -5.48
C ALA A 207 26.46 -8.26 -5.30
N SER A 208 25.98 -8.40 -4.05
CA SER A 208 24.72 -9.08 -3.75
C SER A 208 23.51 -8.32 -4.31
N PHE A 209 23.48 -6.98 -4.21
CA PHE A 209 22.40 -6.15 -4.75
C PHE A 209 22.23 -6.37 -6.25
N PHE A 210 23.34 -6.29 -7.03
CA PHE A 210 23.25 -6.49 -8.48
C PHE A 210 23.00 -7.95 -8.88
N ALA A 211 23.41 -8.93 -8.05
CA ALA A 211 23.04 -10.32 -8.26
C ALA A 211 21.53 -10.55 -8.07
N ILE A 212 20.93 -9.90 -7.06
CA ILE A 212 19.47 -9.89 -6.86
C ILE A 212 18.77 -9.23 -8.05
N ALA A 213 19.22 -8.05 -8.48
CA ALA A 213 18.64 -7.33 -9.60
C ALA A 213 18.66 -8.14 -10.92
N ASP A 214 19.80 -8.78 -11.22
CA ASP A 214 19.95 -9.62 -12.41
C ASP A 214 19.05 -10.86 -12.35
N GLU A 215 18.99 -11.55 -11.20
CA GLU A 215 18.12 -12.71 -11.03
C GLU A 215 16.65 -12.33 -11.04
N ALA A 216 16.25 -11.21 -10.40
CA ALA A 216 14.89 -10.70 -10.42
C ALA A 216 14.40 -10.45 -11.87
N ARG A 217 15.26 -9.89 -12.72
CA ARG A 217 14.99 -9.71 -14.15
C ARG A 217 14.83 -11.06 -14.87
N ARG A 218 15.69 -12.05 -14.59
CA ARG A 218 15.58 -13.41 -15.19
C ARG A 218 14.31 -14.11 -14.78
N GLN A 219 13.94 -13.97 -13.53
CA GLN A 219 12.73 -14.55 -12.94
C GLN A 219 11.47 -13.77 -13.27
N ARG A 220 11.57 -12.56 -13.85
CA ARG A 220 10.44 -11.64 -14.12
C ARG A 220 9.64 -11.33 -12.87
N ILE A 221 10.33 -11.13 -11.75
CA ILE A 221 9.75 -10.64 -10.51
C ILE A 221 10.31 -9.25 -10.22
N PRO A 222 9.50 -8.23 -9.91
CA PRO A 222 10.01 -6.93 -9.51
C PRO A 222 10.88 -7.03 -8.26
N PHE A 223 11.89 -6.17 -8.14
CA PHE A 223 12.55 -5.90 -6.88
C PHE A 223 12.45 -4.40 -6.57
N LEU A 224 12.32 -4.06 -5.30
CA LEU A 224 12.09 -2.71 -4.82
C LEU A 224 12.47 -2.59 -3.34
N GLY A 225 12.56 -1.40 -2.82
CA GLY A 225 12.88 -1.21 -1.41
C GLY A 225 13.85 -0.06 -1.17
N HIS A 226 14.69 -0.22 -0.17
CA HIS A 226 15.76 0.74 0.11
C HIS A 226 16.87 0.61 -0.93
N VAL A 227 17.46 1.72 -1.31
CA VAL A 227 18.75 1.68 -2.01
C VAL A 227 19.82 1.32 -0.99
N SER A 228 20.65 0.32 -1.30
CA SER A 228 21.74 -0.05 -0.42
C SER A 228 22.73 1.10 -0.21
N ASP A 229 23.30 1.24 0.99
CA ASP A 229 24.36 2.21 1.29
C ASP A 229 25.58 2.07 0.34
N PHE A 230 25.77 0.90 -0.26
CA PHE A 230 26.87 0.56 -1.17
C PHE A 230 26.54 0.77 -2.65
N VAL A 231 25.35 1.29 -2.98
CA VAL A 231 24.86 1.42 -4.37
C VAL A 231 24.33 2.82 -4.60
N GLN A 232 24.64 3.42 -5.76
CA GLN A 232 24.02 4.67 -6.15
C GLN A 232 22.57 4.48 -6.58
N LEU A 233 21.70 5.43 -6.28
CA LEU A 233 20.30 5.43 -6.68
C LEU A 233 20.13 5.30 -8.21
N THR A 234 20.98 5.99 -8.96
CA THR A 234 20.98 5.93 -10.43
C THR A 234 21.34 4.54 -10.95
N GLU A 235 22.31 3.86 -10.33
CA GLU A 235 22.69 2.50 -10.68
C GLU A 235 21.60 1.48 -10.32
N ALA A 236 20.97 1.64 -9.14
CA ALA A 236 19.84 0.82 -8.75
C ALA A 236 18.67 0.97 -9.73
N SER A 237 18.37 2.20 -10.13
CA SER A 237 17.34 2.52 -11.13
C SER A 237 17.66 1.88 -12.50
N ASP A 238 18.91 1.97 -12.97
CA ASP A 238 19.35 1.34 -14.23
C ASP A 238 19.31 -0.18 -14.17
N ALA A 239 19.51 -0.76 -12.98
CA ALA A 239 19.37 -2.21 -12.76
C ALA A 239 17.91 -2.67 -12.72
N GLY A 240 16.93 -1.73 -12.77
CA GLY A 240 15.50 -2.03 -12.83
C GLY A 240 14.79 -2.00 -11.47
N LEU A 241 15.36 -1.29 -10.47
CA LEU A 241 14.65 -1.06 -9.20
C LEU A 241 13.28 -0.42 -9.48
N ALA A 242 12.19 -1.12 -9.13
CA ALA A 242 10.85 -0.72 -9.52
C ALA A 242 10.33 0.49 -8.74
N SER A 243 10.65 0.57 -7.44
CA SER A 243 10.41 1.75 -6.61
C SER A 243 11.47 1.88 -5.51
N VAL A 244 11.77 3.13 -5.18
CA VAL A 244 12.55 3.54 -4.01
C VAL A 244 11.57 3.83 -2.90
N GLU A 245 11.81 3.21 -1.75
CA GLU A 245 10.99 3.42 -0.57
C GLU A 245 11.68 4.39 0.38
N HIS A 246 10.91 5.34 0.89
CA HIS A 246 11.41 6.43 1.73
C HIS A 246 12.39 7.36 0.99
N LEU A 247 13.03 8.25 1.72
CA LEU A 247 13.95 9.25 1.17
C LEU A 247 15.33 9.22 1.82
N PHE A 248 15.64 8.19 2.63
CA PHE A 248 16.85 8.16 3.45
C PHE A 248 18.15 8.25 2.64
N GLN A 249 18.25 7.52 1.52
CA GLN A 249 19.50 7.48 0.74
C GLN A 249 19.52 8.46 -0.42
N VAL A 250 18.40 9.13 -0.73
CA VAL A 250 18.27 9.92 -1.96
C VAL A 250 19.21 11.11 -1.97
N PHE A 251 19.39 11.80 -0.84
CA PHE A 251 20.25 12.99 -0.77
C PHE A 251 21.71 12.73 -1.11
N TYR A 252 22.24 11.51 -0.88
CA TYR A 252 23.64 11.20 -1.21
C TYR A 252 23.91 11.35 -2.70
N ASP A 253 23.01 10.83 -3.55
CA ASP A 253 23.13 10.92 -5.01
C ASP A 253 22.98 12.35 -5.55
N LEU A 254 22.35 13.24 -4.78
CA LEU A 254 22.14 14.64 -5.16
C LEU A 254 23.27 15.55 -4.67
N SER A 255 24.12 15.07 -3.74
CA SER A 255 25.12 15.87 -3.07
C SER A 255 26.34 16.12 -3.96
N SER A 256 26.87 17.35 -3.89
CA SER A 256 28.20 17.69 -4.46
C SER A 256 29.34 16.95 -3.73
N ARG A 257 29.07 16.38 -2.55
CA ARG A 257 30.01 15.63 -1.71
C ARG A 257 29.75 14.12 -1.73
N GLU A 258 29.06 13.60 -2.76
CA GLU A 258 28.64 12.19 -2.79
C GLU A 258 29.77 11.21 -2.51
N ASP A 259 30.91 11.34 -3.22
CA ASP A 259 32.02 10.40 -3.08
C ASP A 259 32.61 10.37 -1.67
N GLU A 260 32.71 11.53 -1.03
CA GLU A 260 33.15 11.65 0.36
C GLU A 260 32.16 10.98 1.31
N LEU A 261 30.88 11.31 1.17
CA LEU A 261 29.83 10.82 2.03
C LEU A 261 29.61 9.32 1.87
N ARG A 262 29.67 8.79 0.64
CA ARG A 262 29.57 7.35 0.40
C ARG A 262 30.73 6.57 1.01
N ARG A 263 31.97 7.07 0.90
CA ARG A 263 33.12 6.46 1.60
C ARG A 263 32.90 6.47 3.11
N ALA A 264 32.35 7.54 3.67
CA ALA A 264 32.08 7.64 5.10
C ALA A 264 31.01 6.65 5.55
N ILE A 265 29.82 6.63 4.93
CA ILE A 265 28.71 5.75 5.34
C ILE A 265 29.03 4.26 5.16
N THR A 266 29.77 3.92 4.09
CA THR A 266 30.16 2.50 3.86
C THR A 266 31.23 1.99 4.82
N SER A 267 31.99 2.90 5.44
CA SER A 267 32.99 2.57 6.46
C SER A 267 32.42 2.53 7.89
N VAL A 268 31.17 2.96 8.11
CA VAL A 268 30.53 2.89 9.44
C VAL A 268 30.30 1.44 9.84
N PRO A 269 30.87 0.97 10.96
CA PRO A 269 30.61 -0.37 11.46
C PRO A 269 29.19 -0.45 12.00
N ILE A 270 28.45 -1.46 11.54
CA ILE A 270 27.07 -1.73 11.95
C ILE A 270 27.01 -3.20 12.38
N ALA A 271 26.47 -3.45 13.58
CA ALA A 271 26.21 -4.79 14.09
C ALA A 271 24.85 -5.32 13.63
N GLY A 272 24.64 -6.62 13.76
CA GLY A 272 23.32 -7.24 13.57
C GLY A 272 22.32 -6.70 14.58
N GLY A 273 21.09 -6.40 14.14
CA GLY A 273 20.03 -5.84 15.00
C GLY A 273 20.24 -4.37 15.40
N GLU A 274 21.22 -3.68 14.85
CA GLU A 274 21.58 -2.31 15.26
C GLU A 274 20.79 -1.26 14.45
N TYR A 275 19.48 -1.36 14.39
CA TYR A 275 18.66 -0.43 13.60
C TYR A 275 18.74 1.00 14.14
N ASN A 276 18.54 1.20 15.44
CA ASN A 276 18.68 2.52 16.10
C ASN A 276 20.10 3.08 15.93
N GLY A 277 21.12 2.25 16.20
CA GLY A 277 22.51 2.66 16.02
C GLY A 277 22.80 3.09 14.60
N TRP A 278 22.24 2.40 13.60
CA TRP A 278 22.35 2.78 12.19
C TRP A 278 21.74 4.16 11.92
N LEU A 279 20.50 4.41 12.33
CA LEU A 279 19.84 5.71 12.17
C LEU A 279 20.70 6.85 12.76
N ASN A 280 21.15 6.70 14.01
CA ASN A 280 21.93 7.71 14.71
C ASN A 280 23.29 7.94 14.04
N LYS A 281 23.95 6.88 13.57
CA LYS A 281 25.25 6.96 12.88
C LYS A 281 25.12 7.58 11.48
N MET A 282 24.01 7.36 10.77
CA MET A 282 23.77 7.89 9.42
C MET A 282 23.29 9.34 9.41
N HIS A 283 22.57 9.78 10.44
CA HIS A 283 21.96 11.11 10.50
C HIS A 283 22.91 12.27 10.19
N PRO A 284 24.16 12.35 10.71
CA PRO A 284 25.09 13.45 10.37
C PRO A 284 25.46 13.47 8.88
N TYR A 285 25.60 12.31 8.26
CA TYR A 285 25.95 12.19 6.84
C TYR A 285 24.78 12.55 5.94
N GLU A 286 23.58 12.09 6.28
CA GLU A 286 22.36 12.46 5.56
C GLU A 286 22.10 13.96 5.63
N TYR A 287 22.28 14.57 6.81
CA TYR A 287 22.19 16.02 6.99
C TYR A 287 23.21 16.77 6.13
N ALA A 288 24.47 16.31 6.10
CA ALA A 288 25.50 16.89 5.25
C ALA A 288 25.16 16.75 3.75
N ALA A 289 24.62 15.59 3.34
CA ALA A 289 24.16 15.36 1.98
C ALA A 289 23.00 16.30 1.59
N ALA A 290 22.00 16.42 2.45
CA ALA A 290 20.84 17.28 2.22
C ALA A 290 21.23 18.76 2.08
N ARG A 291 22.26 19.22 2.81
CA ARG A 291 22.77 20.60 2.72
C ARG A 291 23.67 20.87 1.54
N SER A 292 24.26 19.84 0.94
CA SER A 292 25.17 19.95 -0.20
C SER A 292 24.56 19.48 -1.52
N VAL A 293 23.23 19.52 -1.63
CA VAL A 293 22.53 19.20 -2.88
C VAL A 293 23.00 20.12 -4.01
N ASP A 294 23.48 19.51 -5.08
CA ASP A 294 23.82 20.16 -6.34
C ASP A 294 22.63 20.06 -7.29
N ARG A 295 22.08 21.20 -7.71
CA ARG A 295 20.88 21.25 -8.55
C ARG A 295 21.09 20.63 -9.94
N HIS A 296 22.30 20.74 -10.48
CA HIS A 296 22.62 20.20 -11.80
C HIS A 296 22.66 18.66 -11.75
N LYS A 297 23.32 18.15 -10.72
CA LYS A 297 23.38 16.73 -10.44
C LYS A 297 21.99 16.16 -10.14
N ALA A 298 21.21 16.84 -9.30
CA ALA A 298 19.84 16.45 -8.98
C ALA A 298 18.97 16.34 -10.24
N ALA A 299 19.05 17.31 -11.16
CA ALA A 299 18.31 17.24 -12.41
C ALA A 299 18.68 16.00 -13.24
N GLY A 300 19.96 15.62 -13.29
CA GLY A 300 20.44 14.41 -13.97
C GLY A 300 19.89 13.12 -13.33
N VAL A 301 19.90 13.05 -11.99
CA VAL A 301 19.34 11.93 -11.23
C VAL A 301 17.84 11.80 -11.48
N PHE A 302 17.09 12.89 -11.35
CA PHE A 302 15.63 12.88 -11.56
C PHE A 302 15.25 12.49 -12.99
N ALA A 303 15.94 13.05 -13.99
CA ALA A 303 15.73 12.68 -15.39
C ALA A 303 15.98 11.18 -15.63
N ARG A 304 16.94 10.56 -14.91
CA ARG A 304 17.19 9.13 -15.00
C ARG A 304 16.06 8.31 -14.36
N LEU A 305 15.62 8.68 -13.15
CA LEU A 305 14.49 8.03 -12.50
C LEU A 305 13.21 8.10 -13.35
N ALA A 306 12.91 9.28 -13.90
CA ALA A 306 11.75 9.49 -14.77
C ALA A 306 11.82 8.62 -16.04
N ARG A 307 12.98 8.61 -16.73
CA ARG A 307 13.19 7.79 -17.94
C ARG A 307 13.05 6.30 -17.67
N ASN A 308 13.61 5.82 -16.56
CA ASN A 308 13.55 4.42 -16.15
C ASN A 308 12.20 4.06 -15.52
N ARG A 309 11.33 5.05 -15.29
CA ARG A 309 10.06 4.89 -14.57
C ARG A 309 10.26 4.28 -13.17
N THR A 310 11.38 4.54 -12.53
CA THR A 310 11.59 4.18 -11.12
C THR A 310 10.71 5.09 -10.28
N ARG A 311 9.79 4.50 -9.52
CA ARG A 311 8.86 5.23 -8.66
C ARG A 311 9.56 5.63 -7.37
N VAL A 312 9.01 6.63 -6.71
CA VAL A 312 9.41 6.98 -5.34
C VAL A 312 8.16 6.95 -4.47
N THR A 313 8.24 6.20 -3.37
CA THR A 313 7.22 6.17 -2.32
C THR A 313 7.78 6.94 -1.13
N PRO A 314 7.54 8.25 -1.00
CA PRO A 314 8.28 9.11 -0.08
C PRO A 314 7.98 8.84 1.39
N THR A 315 6.77 8.34 1.72
CA THR A 315 6.32 8.11 3.10
C THR A 315 6.63 9.30 4.03
N LEU A 316 6.21 10.49 3.62
CA LEU A 316 6.46 11.72 4.38
C LEU A 316 5.90 11.66 5.80
N VAL A 317 4.82 10.90 6.00
CA VAL A 317 4.23 10.68 7.32
C VAL A 317 5.20 9.91 8.22
N LEU A 318 5.96 8.93 7.70
CA LEU A 318 7.06 8.28 8.43
C LEU A 318 8.14 9.31 8.80
N HIS A 319 8.54 10.15 7.86
CA HIS A 319 9.56 11.16 8.11
C HIS A 319 9.15 12.21 9.14
N THR A 320 7.84 12.49 9.35
CA THR A 320 7.42 13.29 10.49
C THR A 320 7.77 12.63 11.82
N PHE A 321 7.72 11.31 11.89
CA PHE A 321 8.07 10.57 13.08
C PHE A 321 9.60 10.41 13.25
N THR A 322 10.32 10.05 12.19
CA THR A 322 11.76 9.78 12.28
C THR A 322 12.62 11.05 12.38
N ASP A 323 12.24 12.12 11.67
CA ASP A 323 12.96 13.39 11.71
C ASP A 323 12.53 14.27 12.89
N LEU A 324 11.26 14.20 13.30
CA LEU A 324 10.63 15.05 14.32
C LEU A 324 10.00 14.23 15.47
N PRO A 325 10.69 13.25 16.07
CA PRO A 325 10.09 12.37 17.08
C PRO A 325 9.55 13.12 18.30
N GLY A 326 10.16 14.26 18.67
CA GLY A 326 9.70 15.10 19.76
C GLY A 326 8.36 15.82 19.48
N ASP A 327 7.92 15.89 18.22
CA ASP A 327 6.65 16.50 17.84
C ASP A 327 5.51 15.44 17.71
N THR A 328 5.80 14.17 18.04
CA THR A 328 4.82 13.07 17.95
C THR A 328 3.65 13.32 18.90
N PRO A 329 2.40 13.34 18.41
CA PRO A 329 1.24 13.49 19.28
C PRO A 329 1.06 12.22 20.12
N LEU A 330 1.22 12.33 21.45
CA LEU A 330 1.06 11.20 22.35
C LEU A 330 -0.41 10.85 22.62
N THR A 331 -1.32 11.73 22.24
CA THR A 331 -2.78 11.53 22.36
C THR A 331 -3.44 11.87 21.03
N ASP A 332 -4.15 10.90 20.48
CA ASP A 332 -4.95 11.04 19.26
C ASP A 332 -6.19 10.14 19.38
N PRO A 333 -7.41 10.63 19.10
CA PRO A 333 -8.62 9.80 19.14
C PRO A 333 -8.54 8.54 18.28
N ARG A 334 -7.69 8.55 17.23
CA ARG A 334 -7.46 7.43 16.32
C ARG A 334 -6.74 6.26 16.98
N TYR A 335 -6.03 6.48 18.09
CA TYR A 335 -5.36 5.40 18.82
C TYR A 335 -6.34 4.42 19.46
N ALA A 336 -7.62 4.80 19.62
CA ALA A 336 -8.67 3.88 20.03
C ALA A 336 -8.91 2.71 19.05
N TYR A 337 -8.40 2.79 17.82
CA TYR A 337 -8.45 1.72 16.82
C TYR A 337 -7.23 0.79 16.86
N VAL A 338 -6.30 1.01 17.76
CA VAL A 338 -5.02 0.28 17.85
C VAL A 338 -4.95 -0.45 19.19
N PRO A 339 -4.57 -1.73 19.22
CA PRO A 339 -4.46 -2.49 20.46
C PRO A 339 -3.51 -1.86 21.46
N ALA A 340 -3.82 -2.01 22.74
CA ALA A 340 -2.97 -1.50 23.83
C ALA A 340 -1.53 -2.06 23.76
N ALA A 341 -1.38 -3.30 23.30
CA ALA A 341 -0.09 -3.93 23.06
C ALA A 341 0.76 -3.14 22.05
N THR A 342 0.15 -2.78 20.91
CA THR A 342 0.80 -2.01 19.85
C THR A 342 1.10 -0.59 20.31
N GLN A 343 0.19 0.07 21.05
CA GLN A 343 0.45 1.38 21.62
C GLN A 343 1.62 1.38 22.63
N GLY A 344 1.71 0.34 23.48
CA GLY A 344 2.84 0.15 24.40
C GLY A 344 4.16 -0.04 23.65
N PHE A 345 4.14 -0.77 22.53
CA PHE A 345 5.30 -0.87 21.65
C PHE A 345 5.65 0.49 21.00
N TRP A 346 4.69 1.29 20.59
CA TRP A 346 4.92 2.62 20.03
C TRP A 346 5.62 3.54 21.02
N GLN A 347 5.19 3.53 22.28
CA GLN A 347 5.85 4.30 23.34
C GLN A 347 7.30 3.84 23.54
N PHE A 348 7.51 2.53 23.63
CA PHE A 348 8.85 1.95 23.72
C PHE A 348 9.74 2.36 22.53
N ALA A 349 9.23 2.26 21.30
CA ALA A 349 9.96 2.64 20.11
C ALA A 349 10.34 4.13 20.13
N LEU A 350 9.38 5.00 20.46
CA LEU A 350 9.63 6.43 20.55
C LEU A 350 10.73 6.76 21.55
N GLU A 351 10.62 6.21 22.76
CA GLU A 351 11.55 6.51 23.86
C GLU A 351 12.95 5.93 23.63
N LEU A 352 13.04 4.66 23.21
CA LEU A 352 14.30 3.93 23.15
C LEU A 352 14.96 3.89 21.76
N ILE A 353 14.18 4.05 20.70
CA ILE A 353 14.74 4.02 19.34
C ILE A 353 14.98 5.44 18.82
N TYR A 354 14.03 6.33 18.97
CA TYR A 354 14.05 7.62 18.27
C TYR A 354 14.47 8.80 19.16
N LEU A 355 14.16 8.79 20.45
CA LEU A 355 14.53 9.85 21.39
C LEU A 355 15.80 9.57 22.18
N ASN A 356 16.16 8.28 22.39
CA ASN A 356 17.31 7.90 23.20
C ASN A 356 18.62 8.45 22.61
N GLY A 357 19.31 9.25 23.43
CA GLY A 357 20.57 9.87 23.02
C GLY A 357 20.44 11.03 22.03
N ARG A 358 19.22 11.44 21.70
CA ARG A 358 18.98 12.57 20.80
C ARG A 358 19.25 13.92 21.48
N THR A 359 19.88 14.82 20.78
CA THR A 359 20.27 16.16 21.28
C THR A 359 19.40 17.24 20.65
N PRO A 360 19.26 18.44 21.29
CA PRO A 360 18.57 19.58 20.67
C PRO A 360 19.10 19.97 19.30
N GLU A 361 20.41 19.75 19.05
CA GLU A 361 21.02 19.99 17.75
C GLU A 361 20.49 18.99 16.70
N GLN A 362 20.34 17.72 17.08
CA GLN A 362 19.74 16.70 16.20
C GLN A 362 18.28 17.02 15.89
N ASP A 363 17.53 17.56 16.85
CA ASP A 363 16.15 18.01 16.60
C ASP A 363 16.10 19.18 15.62
N ALA A 364 16.98 20.16 15.76
CA ALA A 364 17.07 21.28 14.82
C ALA A 364 17.45 20.80 13.41
N ARG A 365 18.40 19.87 13.31
CA ARG A 365 18.78 19.23 12.03
C ARG A 365 17.65 18.40 11.43
N GLY A 366 16.91 17.68 12.26
CA GLY A 366 15.74 16.92 11.84
C GLY A 366 14.68 17.81 11.19
N ARG A 367 14.37 18.97 11.77
CA ARG A 367 13.44 19.94 11.16
C ARG A 367 13.93 20.41 9.79
N GLU A 368 15.22 20.77 9.68
CA GLU A 368 15.80 21.19 8.41
C GLU A 368 15.77 20.06 7.36
N ILE A 369 16.09 18.81 7.76
CA ILE A 369 16.01 17.66 6.85
C ILE A 369 14.58 17.45 6.37
N TYR A 370 13.59 17.49 7.27
CA TYR A 370 12.19 17.32 6.91
C TYR A 370 11.71 18.36 5.88
N GLU A 371 12.04 19.63 6.08
CA GLU A 371 11.73 20.68 5.11
C GLU A 371 12.39 20.41 3.73
N ARG A 372 13.62 19.89 3.75
CA ARG A 372 14.32 19.49 2.52
C ARG A 372 13.69 18.28 1.85
N ARG A 373 13.12 17.33 2.62
CA ARG A 373 12.34 16.20 2.07
C ARG A 373 11.08 16.69 1.38
N LEU A 374 10.33 17.61 1.98
CA LEU A 374 9.19 18.24 1.32
C LEU A 374 9.59 18.86 -0.02
N ARG A 375 10.69 19.63 -0.02
CA ARG A 375 11.20 20.23 -1.26
C ARG A 375 11.66 19.18 -2.27
N LEU A 376 12.32 18.13 -1.83
CA LEU A 376 12.76 17.02 -2.69
C LEU A 376 11.56 16.35 -3.39
N VAL A 377 10.48 16.09 -2.67
CA VAL A 377 9.25 15.51 -3.25
C VAL A 377 8.64 16.42 -4.31
N TYR A 378 8.61 17.74 -4.07
CA TYR A 378 8.18 18.71 -5.08
C TYR A 378 9.07 18.66 -6.33
N ASP A 379 10.39 18.65 -6.14
CA ASP A 379 11.35 18.66 -7.26
C ASP A 379 11.28 17.34 -8.07
N LEU A 380 11.08 16.19 -7.41
CA LEU A 380 10.83 14.89 -8.06
C LEU A 380 9.56 14.92 -8.93
N ASP A 381 8.44 15.42 -8.38
CA ASP A 381 7.19 15.54 -9.13
C ASP A 381 7.33 16.46 -10.34
N ARG A 382 7.97 17.64 -10.16
CA ARG A 382 8.24 18.59 -11.25
C ARG A 382 9.13 18.03 -12.34
N ALA A 383 10.02 17.11 -12.00
CA ALA A 383 10.89 16.41 -12.96
C ALA A 383 10.19 15.22 -13.64
N GLY A 384 8.94 14.94 -13.32
CA GLY A 384 8.17 13.84 -13.90
C GLY A 384 8.51 12.47 -13.34
N VAL A 385 9.16 12.39 -12.18
CA VAL A 385 9.37 11.12 -11.47
C VAL A 385 8.02 10.65 -10.92
N PRO A 386 7.57 9.42 -11.23
CA PRO A 386 6.29 8.95 -10.72
C PRO A 386 6.34 8.73 -9.20
N LEU A 387 5.38 9.31 -8.48
CA LEU A 387 5.26 9.18 -7.02
C LEU A 387 4.11 8.23 -6.65
N LEU A 388 4.30 7.48 -5.57
CA LEU A 388 3.29 6.60 -4.97
C LEU A 388 3.04 7.05 -3.53
N ALA A 389 1.77 7.19 -3.13
CA ALA A 389 1.43 7.42 -1.73
C ALA A 389 1.60 6.12 -0.94
N GLY A 390 2.29 6.17 0.18
CA GLY A 390 2.52 5.06 1.09
C GLY A 390 2.80 5.57 2.49
N THR A 391 2.59 4.74 3.51
CA THR A 391 2.62 5.22 4.89
C THR A 391 3.75 4.66 5.73
N ASP A 392 4.17 3.43 5.44
CA ASP A 392 4.99 2.63 6.34
C ASP A 392 4.30 2.32 7.68
N ASN A 393 2.98 2.05 7.61
CA ASN A 393 2.25 1.54 8.77
C ASN A 393 3.00 0.35 9.36
N GLY A 394 2.95 0.22 10.69
CA GLY A 394 3.82 -0.66 11.45
C GLY A 394 4.92 0.12 12.15
N THR A 395 5.32 1.25 11.59
CA THR A 395 6.07 2.27 12.34
C THR A 395 5.17 2.88 13.41
N ALA A 396 5.76 3.22 14.55
CA ALA A 396 5.06 3.75 15.70
C ALA A 396 4.25 5.02 15.35
N TYR A 397 3.08 5.13 15.96
CA TYR A 397 2.14 6.25 15.82
C TYR A 397 1.54 6.45 14.41
N LEU A 398 1.74 5.51 13.49
CA LEU A 398 1.07 5.48 12.18
C LEU A 398 -0.14 4.55 12.24
N VAL A 399 -1.34 5.13 12.35
CA VAL A 399 -2.59 4.36 12.48
C VAL A 399 -3.03 3.81 11.13
N PRO A 400 -3.20 2.48 10.98
CA PRO A 400 -3.65 1.88 9.72
C PRO A 400 -4.91 2.55 9.16
N GLY A 401 -4.95 2.71 7.85
CA GLY A 401 -6.06 3.40 7.17
C GLY A 401 -5.96 4.93 7.27
N PHE A 402 -5.92 5.48 8.46
CA PHE A 402 -5.90 6.95 8.69
C PHE A 402 -4.61 7.61 8.21
N SER A 403 -3.46 6.97 8.43
CA SER A 403 -2.15 7.57 8.07
C SER A 403 -1.97 7.80 6.57
N LEU A 404 -2.75 7.12 5.71
CA LEU A 404 -2.72 7.44 4.28
C LEU A 404 -3.25 8.85 4.00
N HIS A 405 -4.31 9.28 4.69
CA HIS A 405 -4.82 10.64 4.54
C HIS A 405 -3.82 11.69 5.07
N ASP A 406 -3.08 11.34 6.13
CA ASP A 406 -1.99 12.19 6.62
C ASP A 406 -0.87 12.29 5.57
N GLU A 407 -0.48 11.19 4.91
CA GLU A 407 0.48 11.20 3.81
C GLU A 407 0.01 12.09 2.64
N LEU A 408 -1.26 11.98 2.24
CA LEU A 408 -1.83 12.83 1.21
C LEU A 408 -1.74 14.32 1.59
N ALA A 409 -1.99 14.66 2.86
CA ALA A 409 -1.84 16.02 3.36
C ALA A 409 -0.37 16.49 3.32
N ARG A 410 0.60 15.61 3.62
CA ARG A 410 2.04 15.93 3.52
C ARG A 410 2.51 16.11 2.07
N LEU A 411 1.99 15.30 1.15
CA LEU A 411 2.27 15.49 -0.29
C LEU A 411 1.74 16.84 -0.80
N ALA A 412 0.57 17.28 -0.36
CA ALA A 412 0.07 18.62 -0.66
C ALA A 412 0.93 19.72 0.01
N GLN A 413 1.37 19.52 1.25
CA GLN A 413 2.30 20.41 1.96
C GLN A 413 3.63 20.53 1.20
N ALA A 414 4.11 19.47 0.56
CA ALA A 414 5.27 19.49 -0.31
C ALA A 414 5.09 20.34 -1.57
N GLY A 415 3.87 20.75 -1.90
CA GLY A 415 3.54 21.62 -3.03
C GLY A 415 2.92 20.91 -4.24
N LEU A 416 2.53 19.64 -4.12
CA LEU A 416 1.78 18.95 -5.16
C LEU A 416 0.35 19.51 -5.23
N THR A 417 -0.20 19.61 -6.45
CA THR A 417 -1.64 19.94 -6.59
C THR A 417 -2.50 18.82 -6.03
N ASN A 418 -3.69 19.14 -5.49
CA ASN A 418 -4.58 18.13 -4.91
C ASN A 418 -4.95 17.00 -5.90
N MET A 419 -5.09 17.32 -7.19
CA MET A 419 -5.29 16.30 -8.24
C MET A 419 -4.06 15.39 -8.35
N ARG A 420 -2.84 15.96 -8.35
CA ARG A 420 -1.62 15.16 -8.40
C ARG A 420 -1.47 14.27 -7.17
N VAL A 421 -1.81 14.78 -5.99
CA VAL A 421 -1.84 13.99 -4.74
C VAL A 421 -2.82 12.82 -4.87
N LEU A 422 -4.05 13.03 -5.34
CA LEU A 422 -5.00 11.93 -5.57
C LEU A 422 -4.43 10.88 -6.54
N GLN A 423 -3.74 11.31 -7.60
CA GLN A 423 -3.13 10.40 -8.55
C GLN A 423 -2.07 9.51 -7.91
N THR A 424 -1.30 10.00 -6.92
CA THR A 424 -0.31 9.16 -6.21
C THR A 424 -0.92 7.99 -5.44
N ALA A 425 -2.19 8.10 -5.06
CA ALA A 425 -2.94 7.06 -4.34
C ALA A 425 -4.00 6.34 -5.20
N THR A 426 -4.07 6.61 -6.51
CA THR A 426 -5.09 6.02 -7.40
C THR A 426 -4.48 5.54 -8.72
N LEU A 427 -4.29 6.45 -9.67
CA LEU A 427 -3.82 6.17 -11.03
C LEU A 427 -2.38 5.64 -11.06
N GLU A 428 -1.46 6.25 -10.31
CA GLU A 428 -0.05 5.82 -10.31
C GLU A 428 0.15 4.42 -9.68
N PRO A 429 -0.52 4.06 -8.55
CA PRO A 429 -0.57 2.68 -8.09
C PRO A 429 -1.09 1.69 -9.13
N ALA A 430 -2.18 2.02 -9.82
CA ALA A 430 -2.73 1.16 -10.87
C ALA A 430 -1.73 0.95 -12.02
N ARG A 431 -1.07 2.01 -12.47
CA ARG A 431 -0.01 1.95 -13.49
C ARG A 431 1.19 1.12 -13.02
N TYR A 432 1.59 1.29 -11.76
CA TYR A 432 2.69 0.53 -11.16
C TYR A 432 2.38 -0.97 -11.11
N LEU A 433 1.18 -1.33 -10.66
CA LEU A 433 0.72 -2.72 -10.55
C LEU A 433 0.34 -3.35 -11.90
N GLY A 434 0.40 -2.59 -13.01
CA GLY A 434 -0.05 -3.06 -14.31
C GLY A 434 -1.56 -3.30 -14.40
N ALA A 435 -2.33 -2.77 -13.45
CA ALA A 435 -3.78 -2.88 -13.41
C ALA A 435 -4.42 -1.88 -14.37
N ARG A 436 -5.11 -2.39 -15.38
CA ARG A 436 -5.72 -1.57 -16.45
C ARG A 436 -7.20 -1.28 -16.20
N ASP A 437 -7.76 -1.86 -15.13
CA ASP A 437 -9.19 -1.85 -14.84
C ASP A 437 -9.52 -1.16 -13.51
N ARG A 438 -8.63 -0.28 -13.02
CA ARG A 438 -8.81 0.48 -11.78
C ARG A 438 -7.94 1.73 -11.73
N GLY A 439 -8.06 2.51 -10.65
CA GLY A 439 -7.30 3.75 -10.45
C GLY A 439 -7.93 4.98 -11.10
N THR A 440 -8.98 4.79 -11.93
CA THR A 440 -9.82 5.84 -12.53
C THR A 440 -11.30 5.45 -12.47
N ILE A 441 -12.19 6.43 -12.64
CA ILE A 441 -13.64 6.19 -12.75
C ILE A 441 -14.03 6.18 -14.22
N GLU A 442 -13.95 5.01 -14.83
CA GLU A 442 -14.22 4.82 -16.24
C GLU A 442 -15.07 3.56 -16.46
N ARG A 443 -15.84 3.55 -17.56
CA ARG A 443 -16.63 2.37 -17.96
C ARG A 443 -15.74 1.16 -18.12
N GLY A 444 -16.15 0.03 -17.52
CA GLY A 444 -15.43 -1.24 -17.56
C GLY A 444 -14.49 -1.44 -16.38
N ASN A 445 -14.13 -0.38 -15.67
CA ASN A 445 -13.29 -0.49 -14.49
C ASN A 445 -14.03 -1.17 -13.32
N VAL A 446 -13.25 -1.74 -12.41
CA VAL A 446 -13.75 -2.25 -11.13
C VAL A 446 -14.35 -1.10 -10.34
N ALA A 447 -15.52 -1.34 -9.75
CA ALA A 447 -16.20 -0.37 -8.90
C ALA A 447 -15.62 -0.39 -7.49
N ASP A 448 -14.38 0.07 -7.37
CA ASP A 448 -13.71 0.43 -6.11
C ASP A 448 -13.70 1.97 -6.03
N LEU A 449 -14.58 2.56 -5.21
CA LEU A 449 -14.89 4.00 -5.23
C LEU A 449 -15.04 4.53 -3.81
N VAL A 450 -14.79 5.83 -3.62
CA VAL A 450 -15.03 6.54 -2.35
C VAL A 450 -15.91 7.74 -2.61
N LEU A 451 -17.04 7.82 -1.91
CA LEU A 451 -17.96 8.95 -1.91
C LEU A 451 -17.61 9.86 -0.74
N LEU A 452 -17.30 11.12 -1.01
CA LEU A 452 -16.87 12.12 -0.05
C LEU A 452 -17.95 13.20 0.15
N ASP A 453 -18.08 13.73 1.37
CA ASP A 453 -18.97 14.83 1.70
C ASP A 453 -18.37 16.21 1.38
N ALA A 454 -17.11 16.29 0.97
CA ALA A 454 -16.46 17.55 0.63
C ALA A 454 -15.43 17.38 -0.50
N ASP A 455 -15.15 18.48 -1.21
CA ASP A 455 -14.30 18.50 -2.41
C ASP A 455 -12.81 18.30 -2.07
N PRO A 456 -12.20 17.15 -2.44
CA PRO A 456 -10.79 16.90 -2.21
C PRO A 456 -9.87 17.72 -3.12
N LEU A 457 -10.36 18.26 -4.23
CA LEU A 457 -9.57 19.16 -5.07
C LEU A 457 -9.43 20.56 -4.48
N ARG A 458 -10.37 20.96 -3.63
CA ARG A 458 -10.29 22.21 -2.87
C ARG A 458 -9.33 22.09 -1.67
N ASP A 459 -9.40 20.96 -0.97
CA ASP A 459 -8.54 20.62 0.16
C ASP A 459 -8.40 19.10 0.23
N ILE A 460 -7.19 18.61 0.09
CA ILE A 460 -6.95 17.16 0.09
C ILE A 460 -7.36 16.49 1.40
N ARG A 461 -7.35 17.20 2.52
CA ARG A 461 -7.82 16.69 3.81
C ARG A 461 -9.30 16.29 3.78
N ASN A 462 -10.07 16.74 2.80
CA ASN A 462 -11.44 16.30 2.58
C ASN A 462 -11.54 14.82 2.16
N THR A 463 -10.45 14.16 1.82
CA THR A 463 -10.42 12.69 1.65
C THR A 463 -10.78 11.93 2.93
N THR A 464 -10.66 12.55 4.11
CA THR A 464 -11.12 11.98 5.39
C THR A 464 -12.65 12.07 5.57
N ARG A 465 -13.34 12.91 4.79
CA ARG A 465 -14.80 13.13 4.90
C ARG A 465 -15.59 12.10 4.11
N ILE A 466 -15.33 10.83 4.44
CA ILE A 466 -15.91 9.68 3.74
C ILE A 466 -17.38 9.53 4.15
N ASN A 467 -18.27 9.60 3.15
CA ASN A 467 -19.67 9.24 3.28
C ASN A 467 -19.84 7.72 3.15
N SER A 468 -19.45 7.18 1.99
CA SER A 468 -19.59 5.75 1.68
C SER A 468 -18.36 5.24 0.94
N VAL A 469 -18.12 3.94 1.04
CA VAL A 469 -17.09 3.25 0.26
C VAL A 469 -17.76 2.19 -0.60
N VAL A 470 -17.35 2.09 -1.85
CA VAL A 470 -17.79 1.00 -2.75
C VAL A 470 -16.59 0.09 -2.98
N VAL A 471 -16.74 -1.18 -2.66
CA VAL A 471 -15.70 -2.20 -2.83
C VAL A 471 -16.23 -3.29 -3.73
N ARG A 472 -15.64 -3.42 -4.91
CA ARG A 472 -16.10 -4.40 -5.92
C ARG A 472 -17.62 -4.32 -6.17
N GLY A 473 -18.14 -3.07 -6.21
CA GLY A 473 -19.57 -2.79 -6.45
C GLY A 473 -20.48 -2.91 -5.23
N GLU A 474 -20.00 -3.40 -4.11
CA GLU A 474 -20.74 -3.44 -2.84
C GLU A 474 -20.63 -2.09 -2.13
N VAL A 475 -21.77 -1.51 -1.78
CA VAL A 475 -21.85 -0.21 -1.10
C VAL A 475 -21.81 -0.40 0.41
N ILE A 476 -20.77 0.15 1.03
CA ILE A 476 -20.63 0.31 2.47
C ILE A 476 -21.14 1.72 2.79
N ASP A 477 -22.41 1.80 3.16
CA ASP A 477 -23.08 3.05 3.47
C ASP A 477 -22.55 3.68 4.80
N PRO A 478 -22.94 4.92 5.14
CA PRO A 478 -22.44 5.58 6.34
C PRO A 478 -22.70 4.79 7.64
N ALA A 479 -23.83 4.09 7.73
CA ALA A 479 -24.17 3.30 8.92
C ALA A 479 -23.33 2.01 9.00
N ALA A 480 -23.14 1.33 7.88
CA ALA A 480 -22.27 0.16 7.79
C ALA A 480 -20.79 0.52 8.08
N ARG A 481 -20.33 1.65 7.52
CA ARG A 481 -18.98 2.16 7.80
C ARG A 481 -18.79 2.49 9.28
N GLN A 482 -19.77 3.13 9.92
CA GLN A 482 -19.68 3.44 11.35
C GLN A 482 -19.64 2.17 12.20
N ARG A 483 -20.50 1.19 11.91
CA ARG A 483 -20.45 -0.12 12.59
C ARG A 483 -19.08 -0.78 12.44
N MET A 484 -18.50 -0.77 11.23
CA MET A 484 -17.16 -1.31 10.98
C MET A 484 -16.09 -0.63 11.84
N LEU A 485 -16.14 0.70 11.99
CA LEU A 485 -15.23 1.44 12.86
C LEU A 485 -15.45 1.10 14.35
N ASP A 486 -16.70 0.93 14.76
CA ASP A 486 -17.02 0.55 16.15
C ASP A 486 -16.57 -0.88 16.47
N ASP A 487 -16.74 -1.82 15.53
CA ASP A 487 -16.26 -3.20 15.64
C ASP A 487 -14.73 -3.24 15.75
N VAL A 488 -14.01 -2.46 14.94
CA VAL A 488 -12.55 -2.35 15.04
C VAL A 488 -12.12 -1.81 16.40
N ARG A 489 -12.80 -0.76 16.91
CA ARG A 489 -12.50 -0.21 18.22
C ARG A 489 -12.71 -1.24 19.33
N GLN A 490 -13.78 -2.01 19.26
CA GLN A 490 -14.06 -3.09 20.20
C GLN A 490 -13.01 -4.21 20.10
N ALA A 491 -12.62 -4.61 18.88
CA ALA A 491 -11.58 -5.61 18.66
C ALA A 491 -10.23 -5.15 19.21
N ALA A 492 -9.86 -3.89 19.00
CA ALA A 492 -8.62 -3.31 19.55
C ALA A 492 -8.64 -3.30 21.10
N ALA A 493 -9.76 -2.90 21.70
CA ALA A 493 -9.90 -2.87 23.16
C ALA A 493 -9.94 -4.27 23.79
N ALA A 494 -10.37 -5.30 23.07
CA ALA A 494 -10.44 -6.68 23.55
C ALA A 494 -9.08 -7.41 23.54
N GLN A 495 -8.08 -6.87 22.81
CA GLN A 495 -6.75 -7.48 22.82
C GLN A 495 -6.03 -7.20 24.16
N PRO A 496 -5.43 -8.22 24.78
CA PRO A 496 -4.73 -8.03 26.05
C PRO A 496 -3.54 -7.09 25.86
N PRO A 497 -3.17 -6.31 26.89
CA PRO A 497 -1.92 -5.56 26.87
C PRO A 497 -0.76 -6.54 26.65
N ALA A 498 0.27 -6.11 25.90
CA ALA A 498 1.46 -6.94 25.73
C ALA A 498 2.08 -7.25 27.10
N PRO A 499 2.66 -8.44 27.29
CA PRO A 499 3.62 -8.63 28.37
C PRO A 499 4.71 -7.57 28.19
N ALA A 500 5.22 -7.04 29.33
CA ALA A 500 6.25 -6.00 29.33
C ALA A 500 7.32 -6.29 28.27
N PRO A 501 7.72 -5.31 27.45
CA PRO A 501 8.57 -5.56 26.29
C PRO A 501 9.85 -6.24 26.74
N VAL A 502 10.02 -7.50 26.35
CA VAL A 502 11.36 -8.07 26.23
C VAL A 502 11.99 -7.27 25.08
N ALA A 503 13.19 -6.73 25.30
CA ALA A 503 13.89 -5.74 24.46
C ALA A 503 14.18 -6.17 22.99
N ALA A 504 13.34 -7.00 22.39
CA ALA A 504 13.60 -7.74 21.16
C ALA A 504 12.49 -7.65 20.08
N ARG A 505 11.61 -6.65 20.10
CA ARG A 505 10.56 -6.56 19.06
C ARG A 505 10.42 -5.12 18.55
N CYS A 506 11.34 -4.70 17.72
CA CYS A 506 11.10 -3.56 16.82
C CYS A 506 10.77 -4.07 15.41
N PRO A 507 9.59 -3.84 14.86
CA PRO A 507 9.22 -4.27 13.51
C PRO A 507 9.32 -3.17 12.44
N CYS A 508 10.02 -2.06 12.69
CA CYS A 508 10.14 -1.02 11.65
C CYS A 508 11.31 -1.23 10.71
#